data_4ac62f560bd56bd35d6f1adc02c362d3
#
_entry.id   4ac62f560bd56bd35d6f1adc02c362d3
#
_cell.length_a   1.000
_cell.length_b   1.000
_cell.length_c   1.000
_cell.angle_alpha   90.00
_cell.angle_beta   90.00
_cell.angle_gamma   90.00
#
_symmetry.space_group_name_H-M   'P 1'
#
loop_
_entity.id
_entity.type
_entity.pdbx_description
1 polymer ?
#
loop_
_entity_poly.entity_id
_entity_poly.type
_entity_poly.pdbx_seq_one_letter_code
_entity_poly.pdbx_strand_id
1 'polypeptide(L)'
;VVETPAGHRQTSRRISRRGLLAAGGVALGAGIGALAVGTASAGTGATGTASAAGGPALPRSPRFALDAPGHVLWRDKLLFNNTVLQALAFDNTRDELYTVQLMQGGQQLPGEDAPVAGAIRDLHGDMCLTRLDSTGTVLGHMFLTGFGHGVQIGVEPSPNGAYLWTETKAIADDGKHGWGSVLGRFPFVDGAILTPDSPSLRQYAPVPGADRTTASTDPVHDTITMRHRVDGHFRYALYLLPQLRAGVVKPIAEVAQPDVLATDFQGYATYGRYLYLIEGNAFGHTGSDRPTGNTVVTRVRWTDGVVEGRQLMTVANDMRFREPEGMAIQVGRGGAPRLAFGFAETISDTDSHKIATVCYLDQLTG
;
A
#
# COMPACT_ATOMS: atom_id res chain seq x y z
N VAL A 1 8.53 -19.59 -59.25
CA VAL A 1 7.42 -20.01 -58.39
C VAL A 1 8.02 -20.52 -57.08
N VAL A 2 8.01 -19.70 -56.05
CA VAL A 2 8.42 -20.05 -54.70
C VAL A 2 7.30 -19.60 -53.78
N GLU A 3 6.66 -20.54 -53.12
CA GLU A 3 5.56 -20.31 -52.18
C GLU A 3 6.10 -19.75 -50.85
N THR A 4 5.42 -18.72 -50.33
CA THR A 4 5.64 -18.10 -49.03
C THR A 4 4.72 -18.78 -48.00
N PRO A 5 5.19 -19.24 -46.83
CA PRO A 5 4.30 -19.78 -45.81
C PRO A 5 3.61 -18.68 -45.01
N ALA A 6 2.34 -18.93 -44.72
CA ALA A 6 1.40 -18.05 -44.01
C ALA A 6 1.84 -17.72 -42.58
N GLY A 7 1.69 -16.44 -42.22
CA GLY A 7 1.95 -15.92 -40.88
C GLY A 7 0.96 -16.43 -39.86
N HIS A 8 1.48 -16.96 -38.76
CA HIS A 8 0.72 -17.20 -37.53
C HIS A 8 0.42 -15.87 -36.81
N ARG A 9 -0.84 -15.49 -36.79
CA ARG A 9 -1.32 -14.41 -35.88
C ARG A 9 -1.32 -14.93 -34.45
N GLN A 10 -0.38 -14.48 -33.66
CA GLN A 10 -0.46 -14.59 -32.21
C GLN A 10 -1.51 -13.60 -31.70
N THR A 11 -2.66 -14.11 -31.29
CA THR A 11 -3.64 -13.34 -30.51
C THR A 11 -3.13 -13.20 -29.09
N SER A 12 -2.63 -12.03 -28.73
CA SER A 12 -2.34 -11.67 -27.34
C SER A 12 -3.67 -11.57 -26.58
N ARG A 13 -3.96 -12.56 -25.75
CA ARG A 13 -5.06 -12.47 -24.77
C ARG A 13 -4.65 -11.49 -23.69
N ARG A 14 -5.27 -10.32 -23.69
CA ARG A 14 -5.25 -9.38 -22.58
C ARG A 14 -5.92 -10.04 -21.37
N ILE A 15 -5.18 -10.22 -20.29
CA ILE A 15 -5.70 -10.71 -19.00
C ILE A 15 -6.19 -9.49 -18.22
N SER A 16 -7.51 -9.38 -18.08
CA SER A 16 -8.19 -8.39 -17.25
C SER A 16 -8.14 -8.86 -15.79
N ARG A 17 -7.74 -7.99 -14.88
CA ARG A 17 -7.92 -8.16 -13.44
C ARG A 17 -9.42 -8.07 -13.10
N ARG A 18 -10.15 -9.16 -13.17
CA ARG A 18 -11.52 -9.23 -12.64
C ARG A 18 -11.48 -9.91 -11.30
N GLY A 19 -11.86 -9.13 -10.26
CA GLY A 19 -12.12 -9.63 -8.93
C GLY A 19 -13.18 -10.73 -8.94
N LEU A 20 -12.92 -11.80 -8.21
CA LEU A 20 -13.88 -12.86 -7.94
C LEU A 20 -14.69 -12.48 -6.69
N LEU A 21 -15.93 -12.07 -6.89
CA LEU A 21 -16.97 -12.15 -5.88
C LEU A 21 -17.56 -13.57 -5.96
N ALA A 22 -17.21 -14.43 -5.01
CA ALA A 22 -17.88 -15.71 -4.83
C ALA A 22 -18.97 -15.54 -3.77
N ALA A 23 -20.22 -15.64 -4.21
CA ALA A 23 -21.39 -15.83 -3.36
C ALA A 23 -21.45 -17.30 -2.95
N GLY A 24 -21.50 -17.59 -1.66
CA GLY A 24 -21.70 -18.92 -1.09
C GLY A 24 -22.74 -18.88 0.02
N GLY A 25 -23.79 -19.70 -0.15
CA GLY A 25 -25.10 -19.66 0.45
C GLY A 25 -25.21 -20.08 1.91
N VAL A 26 -26.36 -19.74 2.39
CA VAL A 26 -27.01 -19.93 3.69
C VAL A 26 -27.12 -21.39 4.11
N ALA A 27 -26.86 -21.69 5.40
CA ALA A 27 -27.49 -22.79 6.11
C ALA A 27 -27.94 -22.34 7.51
N LEU A 28 -29.27 -22.40 7.70
CA LEU A 28 -29.94 -22.20 8.98
C LEU A 28 -29.71 -23.39 9.94
N GLY A 29 -29.42 -23.09 11.19
CA GLY A 29 -29.44 -24.03 12.29
C GLY A 29 -30.01 -23.36 13.55
N ALA A 30 -31.28 -23.66 13.85
CA ALA A 30 -31.94 -23.19 15.06
C ALA A 30 -31.55 -24.04 16.28
N GLY A 31 -31.23 -23.39 17.41
CA GLY A 31 -31.07 -24.04 18.70
C GLY A 31 -31.63 -23.17 19.81
N ILE A 32 -32.74 -23.61 20.39
CA ILE A 32 -33.44 -23.02 21.52
C ILE A 32 -32.80 -23.47 22.83
N GLY A 33 -32.53 -22.57 23.78
CA GLY A 33 -32.04 -22.93 25.10
C GLY A 33 -32.17 -21.82 26.16
N ALA A 34 -33.32 -21.84 26.82
CA ALA A 34 -33.68 -21.53 28.22
C ALA A 34 -33.02 -20.39 29.00
N LEU A 35 -33.96 -19.53 29.49
CA LEU A 35 -33.76 -18.52 30.54
C LEU A 35 -33.35 -19.14 31.90
N ALA A 36 -32.44 -18.44 32.61
CA ALA A 36 -32.32 -18.52 34.06
C ALA A 36 -32.37 -17.10 34.63
N VAL A 37 -33.42 -16.81 35.44
CA VAL A 37 -33.63 -15.61 36.22
C VAL A 37 -32.82 -15.75 37.52
N GLY A 38 -31.89 -14.86 37.77
CA GLY A 38 -31.16 -14.74 39.04
C GLY A 38 -31.32 -13.36 39.64
N THR A 39 -31.87 -13.30 40.84
CA THR A 39 -32.25 -12.11 41.58
C THR A 39 -31.06 -11.30 42.07
N ALA A 40 -31.24 -9.99 42.01
CA ALA A 40 -30.29 -8.96 42.49
C ALA A 40 -30.15 -8.98 44.03
N SER A 41 -28.91 -8.83 44.49
CA SER A 41 -28.59 -8.39 45.84
C SER A 41 -27.78 -7.09 45.79
N ALA A 42 -28.30 -6.04 46.38
CA ALA A 42 -27.64 -4.75 46.45
C ALA A 42 -26.56 -4.78 47.52
N GLY A 43 -25.31 -4.58 47.11
CA GLY A 43 -24.16 -4.34 47.96
C GLY A 43 -23.64 -2.93 47.73
N THR A 44 -23.81 -2.05 48.70
CA THR A 44 -23.17 -0.73 48.80
C THR A 44 -21.72 -0.89 49.15
N GLY A 45 -20.82 -0.35 48.33
CA GLY A 45 -19.41 -0.34 48.74
C GLY A 45 -18.45 0.27 47.71
N ALA A 46 -17.98 1.48 48.02
CA ALA A 46 -16.73 2.10 47.60
C ALA A 46 -16.54 2.43 46.09
N THR A 47 -16.73 3.69 45.78
CA THR A 47 -16.23 4.36 44.58
C THR A 47 -14.70 4.41 44.60
N GLY A 48 -14.06 3.32 44.18
CA GLY A 48 -12.69 3.34 43.73
C GLY A 48 -12.70 3.79 42.29
N THR A 49 -12.31 5.03 42.01
CA THR A 49 -11.95 5.48 40.68
C THR A 49 -10.73 4.67 40.21
N ALA A 50 -10.97 3.56 39.53
CA ALA A 50 -9.94 2.89 38.76
C ALA A 50 -9.51 3.87 37.67
N SER A 51 -8.37 4.53 37.89
CA SER A 51 -7.65 5.23 36.86
C SER A 51 -7.38 4.20 35.76
N ALA A 52 -8.14 4.28 34.66
CA ALA A 52 -7.83 3.54 33.47
C ALA A 52 -6.40 3.95 33.06
N ALA A 53 -5.45 3.02 33.19
CA ALA A 53 -4.11 3.18 32.65
C ALA A 53 -4.29 3.40 31.14
N GLY A 54 -4.34 4.67 30.72
CA GLY A 54 -4.57 5.07 29.34
C GLY A 54 -3.45 4.55 28.50
N GLY A 55 -3.77 3.70 27.53
CA GLY A 55 -2.85 3.38 26.43
C GLY A 55 -2.41 4.68 25.74
N PRO A 56 -1.35 4.64 24.92
CA PRO A 56 -0.89 5.81 24.20
C PRO A 56 -2.05 6.41 23.38
N ALA A 57 -2.26 7.72 23.54
CA ALA A 57 -3.33 8.43 22.86
C ALA A 57 -3.00 8.56 21.36
N LEU A 58 -4.04 8.55 20.51
CA LEU A 58 -3.89 8.88 19.09
C LEU A 58 -3.29 10.29 18.93
N PRO A 59 -2.34 10.46 17.99
CA PRO A 59 -1.79 11.77 17.68
C PRO A 59 -2.90 12.74 17.25
N ARG A 60 -2.78 14.00 17.66
CA ARG A 60 -3.67 15.06 17.18
C ARG A 60 -3.09 15.62 15.88
N SER A 61 -3.92 15.79 14.87
CA SER A 61 -3.53 16.40 13.60
C SER A 61 -4.70 17.17 12.98
N PRO A 62 -4.44 18.21 12.17
CA PRO A 62 -5.40 18.66 11.18
C PRO A 62 -5.63 17.56 10.14
N ARG A 63 -6.56 17.79 9.22
CA ARG A 63 -6.88 16.87 8.12
C ARG A 63 -6.56 17.52 6.78
N PHE A 64 -6.21 16.72 5.77
CA PHE A 64 -6.09 17.22 4.41
C PHE A 64 -7.48 17.55 3.84
N ALA A 65 -7.61 18.72 3.21
CA ALA A 65 -8.78 19.12 2.45
C ALA A 65 -8.78 18.35 1.12
N LEU A 66 -9.63 17.32 1.04
CA LEU A 66 -9.64 16.43 -0.13
C LEU A 66 -10.19 17.12 -1.39
N ASP A 67 -11.00 18.17 -1.22
CA ASP A 67 -11.59 19.01 -2.26
C ASP A 67 -10.68 20.16 -2.73
N ALA A 68 -9.51 20.34 -2.07
CA ALA A 68 -8.52 21.29 -2.50
C ALA A 68 -7.88 20.88 -3.84
N PRO A 69 -7.40 21.84 -4.64
CA PRO A 69 -6.64 21.54 -5.86
C PRO A 69 -5.43 20.66 -5.56
N GLY A 70 -5.26 19.59 -6.34
CA GLY A 70 -4.07 18.76 -6.28
C GLY A 70 -2.93 19.40 -7.10
N HIS A 71 -1.70 19.11 -6.69
CA HIS A 71 -0.47 19.59 -7.33
C HIS A 71 0.34 18.41 -7.86
N VAL A 72 1.13 18.67 -8.91
CA VAL A 72 2.09 17.69 -9.44
C VAL A 72 3.45 17.95 -8.79
N LEU A 73 4.03 16.94 -8.15
CA LEU A 73 5.40 17.00 -7.61
C LEU A 73 6.42 16.85 -8.75
N TRP A 74 6.25 15.81 -9.55
CA TRP A 74 6.98 15.59 -10.81
C TRP A 74 6.19 14.63 -11.71
N ARG A 75 6.51 14.63 -13.02
CA ARG A 75 5.81 13.85 -14.06
C ARG A 75 6.79 13.02 -14.87
N ASP A 76 6.25 11.93 -15.42
CA ASP A 76 6.83 11.16 -16.52
C ASP A 76 8.24 10.66 -16.21
N LYS A 77 8.45 10.20 -14.96
CA LYS A 77 9.75 9.69 -14.53
C LYS A 77 9.88 8.21 -14.79
N LEU A 78 11.00 7.84 -15.41
CA LEU A 78 11.40 6.44 -15.51
C LEU A 78 11.82 5.93 -14.14
N LEU A 79 11.32 4.75 -13.77
CA LEU A 79 11.79 3.97 -12.65
C LEU A 79 12.80 2.93 -13.15
N PHE A 80 13.42 2.18 -12.24
CA PHE A 80 14.41 1.18 -12.64
C PHE A 80 13.81 0.03 -13.46
N ASN A 81 12.59 -0.41 -13.12
CA ASN A 81 11.84 -1.38 -13.94
C ASN A 81 10.80 -0.66 -14.83
N ASN A 82 10.34 -1.36 -15.87
CA ASN A 82 9.36 -0.84 -16.82
C ASN A 82 7.91 -1.25 -16.51
N THR A 83 7.67 -1.80 -15.33
CA THR A 83 6.36 -2.21 -14.81
C THR A 83 5.63 -1.07 -14.12
N VAL A 84 4.38 -1.31 -13.72
CA VAL A 84 3.56 -0.35 -12.98
C VAL A 84 4.22 0.02 -11.65
N LEU A 85 4.26 1.31 -11.31
CA LEU A 85 4.46 1.78 -9.94
C LEU A 85 3.40 1.12 -9.05
N GLN A 86 3.78 0.50 -7.93
CA GLN A 86 2.82 -0.09 -7.00
C GLN A 86 2.65 0.76 -5.73
N ALA A 87 3.73 1.35 -5.23
CA ALA A 87 3.70 2.23 -4.07
C ALA A 87 4.90 3.16 -4.01
N LEU A 88 4.81 4.14 -3.12
CA LEU A 88 5.85 5.14 -2.87
C LEU A 88 5.94 5.51 -1.39
N ALA A 89 7.12 5.96 -0.95
CA ALA A 89 7.32 6.55 0.38
C ALA A 89 8.55 7.49 0.38
N PHE A 90 8.56 8.47 1.30
CA PHE A 90 9.58 9.51 1.34
C PHE A 90 10.55 9.33 2.52
N ASP A 91 11.84 9.47 2.25
CA ASP A 91 12.82 9.87 3.26
C ASP A 91 12.85 11.40 3.34
N ASN A 92 12.04 11.96 4.21
CA ASN A 92 11.93 13.40 4.39
C ASN A 92 13.19 14.05 4.97
N THR A 93 14.12 13.25 5.49
CA THR A 93 15.39 13.74 6.03
C THR A 93 16.42 14.01 4.93
N ARG A 94 16.39 13.17 3.87
CA ARG A 94 17.31 13.23 2.73
C ARG A 94 16.71 13.88 1.49
N ASP A 95 15.41 14.19 1.53
CA ASP A 95 14.64 14.65 0.37
C ASP A 95 14.69 13.61 -0.78
N GLU A 96 14.55 12.34 -0.41
CA GLU A 96 14.55 11.18 -1.31
C GLU A 96 13.18 10.51 -1.36
N LEU A 97 12.91 9.83 -2.47
CA LEU A 97 11.71 9.01 -2.68
C LEU A 97 12.10 7.57 -2.96
N TYR A 98 11.39 6.64 -2.37
CA TYR A 98 11.45 5.21 -2.66
C TYR A 98 10.16 4.77 -3.32
N THR A 99 10.29 4.02 -4.42
CA THR A 99 9.16 3.44 -5.14
C THR A 99 9.33 1.93 -5.22
N VAL A 100 8.22 1.20 -5.30
CA VAL A 100 8.22 -0.24 -5.52
C VAL A 100 7.41 -0.58 -6.77
N GLN A 101 7.89 -1.56 -7.50
CA GLN A 101 7.29 -2.14 -8.69
C GLN A 101 7.36 -3.68 -8.58
N LEU A 102 6.46 -4.41 -9.20
CA LEU A 102 6.72 -5.83 -9.50
C LEU A 102 7.92 -5.92 -10.45
N MET A 103 8.78 -6.91 -10.26
CA MET A 103 9.91 -7.10 -11.16
C MET A 103 9.44 -7.34 -12.59
N GLN A 104 10.10 -6.67 -13.53
CA GLN A 104 9.84 -6.92 -14.95
C GLN A 104 10.29 -8.32 -15.38
N GLY A 105 9.58 -8.89 -16.35
CA GLY A 105 9.99 -10.14 -16.98
C GLY A 105 11.24 -9.99 -17.86
N GLY A 106 11.92 -11.12 -18.08
CA GLY A 106 13.12 -11.17 -18.91
C GLY A 106 14.41 -10.77 -18.21
N GLN A 107 14.36 -10.39 -16.93
CA GLN A 107 15.56 -10.18 -16.10
C GLN A 107 16.05 -11.51 -15.53
N GLN A 108 17.37 -11.68 -15.48
CA GLN A 108 18.05 -12.78 -14.80
C GLN A 108 18.86 -12.22 -13.64
N LEU A 109 18.54 -12.64 -12.43
CA LEU A 109 19.30 -12.29 -11.24
C LEU A 109 20.47 -13.25 -11.04
N PRO A 110 21.53 -12.84 -10.32
CA PRO A 110 22.59 -13.75 -9.88
C PRO A 110 22.02 -14.98 -9.18
N GLY A 111 22.42 -16.16 -9.62
CA GLY A 111 21.97 -17.45 -9.07
C GLY A 111 20.74 -18.05 -9.77
N GLU A 112 20.17 -17.38 -10.75
CA GLU A 112 19.11 -17.92 -11.60
C GLU A 112 19.72 -18.57 -12.87
N ASP A 113 19.16 -19.70 -13.30
CA ASP A 113 19.65 -20.45 -14.47
C ASP A 113 19.32 -19.75 -15.80
N ALA A 114 18.25 -18.94 -15.84
CA ALA A 114 17.77 -18.25 -17.04
C ALA A 114 16.95 -17.00 -16.66
N PRO A 115 16.71 -16.08 -17.62
CA PRO A 115 15.77 -14.97 -17.44
C PRO A 115 14.38 -15.46 -17.03
N VAL A 116 13.79 -14.84 -16.00
CA VAL A 116 12.50 -15.24 -15.43
C VAL A 116 11.36 -14.42 -16.04
N ALA A 117 10.26 -15.07 -16.40
CA ALA A 117 9.08 -14.40 -16.96
C ALA A 117 8.37 -13.53 -15.92
N GLY A 118 7.77 -12.40 -16.34
CA GLY A 118 7.07 -11.47 -15.43
C GLY A 118 5.92 -12.11 -14.64
N ALA A 119 5.17 -13.05 -15.24
CA ALA A 119 4.12 -13.78 -14.53
C ALA A 119 4.68 -14.68 -13.41
N ILE A 120 5.90 -15.18 -13.56
CA ILE A 120 6.58 -15.97 -12.52
C ILE A 120 7.11 -15.04 -11.43
N ARG A 121 7.63 -13.85 -11.77
CA ARG A 121 8.01 -12.82 -10.79
C ARG A 121 6.82 -12.40 -9.93
N ASP A 122 5.66 -12.16 -10.55
CA ASP A 122 4.42 -11.82 -9.85
C ASP A 122 3.94 -12.97 -8.95
N LEU A 123 3.95 -14.22 -9.45
CA LEU A 123 3.61 -15.41 -8.67
C LEU A 123 4.51 -15.60 -7.45
N HIS A 124 5.81 -15.31 -7.58
CA HIS A 124 6.77 -15.40 -6.49
C HIS A 124 6.73 -14.19 -5.55
N GLY A 125 6.09 -13.09 -5.93
CA GLY A 125 6.11 -11.84 -5.18
C GLY A 125 7.47 -11.15 -5.25
N ASP A 126 8.08 -11.14 -6.44
CA ASP A 126 9.36 -10.49 -6.66
C ASP A 126 9.15 -9.01 -7.00
N MET A 127 9.82 -8.14 -6.27
CA MET A 127 9.69 -6.69 -6.38
C MET A 127 11.02 -6.02 -6.70
N CYS A 128 10.95 -4.84 -7.32
CA CYS A 128 12.06 -3.92 -7.49
C CYS A 128 11.78 -2.62 -6.73
N LEU A 129 12.71 -2.23 -5.87
CA LEU A 129 12.74 -0.90 -5.24
C LEU A 129 13.63 0.02 -6.04
N THR A 130 13.16 1.24 -6.32
CA THR A 130 13.94 2.32 -6.90
C THR A 130 14.05 3.47 -5.92
N ARG A 131 15.28 3.95 -5.66
CA ARG A 131 15.55 5.17 -4.91
C ARG A 131 15.72 6.33 -5.88
N LEU A 132 15.04 7.44 -5.64
CA LEU A 132 15.07 8.64 -6.46
C LEU A 132 15.38 9.88 -5.60
N ASP A 133 15.95 10.91 -6.22
CA ASP A 133 16.05 12.24 -5.62
C ASP A 133 14.70 12.98 -5.69
N SER A 134 14.63 14.17 -5.10
CA SER A 134 13.43 15.01 -5.10
C SER A 134 12.99 15.50 -6.50
N THR A 135 13.82 15.35 -7.51
CA THR A 135 13.51 15.68 -8.91
C THR A 135 13.01 14.47 -9.71
N GLY A 136 13.02 13.27 -9.09
CA GLY A 136 12.65 12.01 -9.72
C GLY A 136 13.79 11.39 -10.55
N THR A 137 15.05 11.76 -10.27
CA THR A 137 16.23 11.11 -10.88
C THR A 137 16.57 9.84 -10.08
N VAL A 138 16.80 8.72 -10.79
CA VAL A 138 17.16 7.44 -10.16
C VAL A 138 18.53 7.54 -9.53
N LEU A 139 18.64 7.25 -8.24
CA LEU A 139 19.87 7.20 -7.45
C LEU A 139 20.36 5.77 -7.20
N GLY A 140 19.51 4.78 -7.33
CA GLY A 140 19.85 3.37 -7.12
C GLY A 140 18.63 2.49 -7.09
N HIS A 141 18.85 1.17 -6.97
CA HIS A 141 17.78 0.18 -6.92
C HIS A 141 18.19 -1.04 -6.09
N MET A 142 17.22 -1.86 -5.71
CA MET A 142 17.45 -3.19 -5.15
C MET A 142 16.29 -4.12 -5.47
N PHE A 143 16.54 -5.43 -5.39
CA PHE A 143 15.52 -6.45 -5.63
C PHE A 143 15.11 -7.15 -4.34
N LEU A 144 13.82 -7.48 -4.25
CA LEU A 144 13.21 -8.21 -3.14
C LEU A 144 12.52 -9.44 -3.74
N THR A 145 13.09 -10.62 -3.55
CA THR A 145 12.52 -11.87 -4.09
C THR A 145 11.72 -12.61 -3.02
N GLY A 146 10.50 -13.03 -3.33
CA GLY A 146 9.63 -13.72 -2.38
C GLY A 146 9.01 -12.80 -1.33
N PHE A 147 8.87 -11.51 -1.61
CA PHE A 147 8.37 -10.52 -0.66
C PHE A 147 6.85 -10.34 -0.75
N GLY A 148 6.31 -9.99 -1.90
CA GLY A 148 4.88 -9.75 -2.06
C GLY A 148 4.49 -8.96 -3.31
N HIS A 149 3.37 -8.23 -3.24
CA HIS A 149 2.83 -7.47 -4.38
C HIS A 149 3.24 -5.99 -4.36
N GLY A 150 3.61 -5.46 -3.19
CA GLY A 150 4.14 -4.10 -3.07
C GLY A 150 3.07 -3.00 -3.01
N VAL A 151 1.83 -3.30 -2.65
CA VAL A 151 0.72 -2.32 -2.65
C VAL A 151 0.98 -1.10 -1.77
N GLN A 152 1.84 -1.22 -0.77
CA GLN A 152 2.25 -0.11 0.10
C GLN A 152 3.62 -0.36 0.72
N ILE A 153 4.41 0.71 0.85
CA ILE A 153 5.70 0.72 1.56
C ILE A 153 5.78 1.88 2.56
N GLY A 154 6.66 1.74 3.55
CA GLY A 154 7.01 2.80 4.48
C GLY A 154 8.51 3.04 4.51
N VAL A 155 8.92 4.26 4.87
CA VAL A 155 10.33 4.64 5.05
C VAL A 155 10.56 5.09 6.48
N GLU A 156 11.63 4.60 7.08
CA GLU A 156 12.16 5.02 8.38
C GLU A 156 13.58 5.57 8.18
N PRO A 157 13.79 6.90 8.25
CA PRO A 157 15.10 7.50 8.13
C PRO A 157 16.06 7.01 9.21
N SER A 158 17.35 6.86 8.87
CA SER A 158 18.42 6.54 9.82
C SER A 158 19.69 7.34 9.51
N PRO A 159 20.66 7.47 10.43
CA PRO A 159 21.87 8.24 10.18
C PRO A 159 22.64 7.80 8.93
N ASN A 160 22.62 6.51 8.60
CA ASN A 160 23.39 5.91 7.52
C ASN A 160 22.56 5.53 6.27
N GLY A 161 21.34 6.03 6.13
CA GLY A 161 20.46 5.70 5.01
C GLY A 161 19.01 5.57 5.45
N ALA A 162 18.22 4.76 4.78
CA ALA A 162 16.82 4.49 5.11
C ALA A 162 16.62 3.01 5.40
N TYR A 163 15.73 2.73 6.36
CA TYR A 163 15.09 1.43 6.47
C TYR A 163 13.75 1.48 5.75
N LEU A 164 13.47 0.44 4.98
CA LEU A 164 12.20 0.23 4.30
C LEU A 164 11.35 -0.74 5.10
N TRP A 165 10.04 -0.49 5.11
CA TRP A 165 9.02 -1.36 5.66
C TRP A 165 8.08 -1.77 4.54
N THR A 166 7.90 -3.07 4.34
CA THR A 166 6.94 -3.63 3.40
C THR A 166 6.55 -5.04 3.81
N GLU A 167 5.78 -5.71 2.98
CA GLU A 167 5.46 -7.13 3.14
C GLU A 167 6.66 -8.03 2.83
N THR A 168 6.65 -9.27 3.36
CA THR A 168 7.58 -10.35 3.02
C THR A 168 6.92 -11.71 3.23
N LYS A 169 7.59 -12.81 2.83
CA LYS A 169 7.06 -14.18 2.82
C LYS A 169 5.81 -14.30 1.95
N ALA A 170 6.00 -14.08 0.66
CA ALA A 170 4.93 -14.14 -0.32
C ALA A 170 4.29 -15.53 -0.38
N ILE A 171 2.96 -15.53 -0.47
CA ILE A 171 2.12 -16.71 -0.69
C ILE A 171 1.19 -16.40 -1.86
N ALA A 172 1.17 -17.28 -2.87
CA ALA A 172 0.30 -17.15 -4.03
C ALA A 172 -0.96 -18.04 -3.87
N ASP A 173 -1.86 -17.65 -2.99
CA ASP A 173 -3.10 -18.38 -2.69
C ASP A 173 -4.12 -18.34 -3.85
N ASP A 174 -4.01 -17.37 -4.74
CA ASP A 174 -4.80 -17.24 -5.97
C ASP A 174 -4.16 -17.90 -7.20
N GLY A 175 -2.94 -18.45 -7.04
CA GLY A 175 -2.14 -19.07 -8.12
C GLY A 175 -1.64 -18.08 -9.18
N LYS A 176 -1.65 -16.77 -8.89
CA LYS A 176 -1.24 -15.71 -9.83
C LYS A 176 -0.32 -14.67 -9.19
N HIS A 177 -0.66 -14.22 -8.00
CA HIS A 177 0.02 -13.11 -7.33
C HIS A 177 0.61 -13.56 -6.01
N GLY A 178 1.90 -13.29 -5.79
CA GLY A 178 2.52 -13.44 -4.48
C GLY A 178 2.07 -12.31 -3.56
N TRP A 179 1.54 -12.65 -2.39
CA TRP A 179 1.09 -11.70 -1.36
C TRP A 179 1.85 -11.93 -0.07
N GLY A 180 2.48 -10.90 0.48
CA GLY A 180 3.22 -11.03 1.72
C GLY A 180 2.33 -11.35 2.92
N SER A 181 2.85 -12.15 3.84
CA SER A 181 2.15 -12.62 5.04
C SER A 181 2.64 -12.01 6.34
N VAL A 182 3.82 -11.37 6.34
CA VAL A 182 4.40 -10.67 7.49
C VAL A 182 5.02 -9.35 7.04
N LEU A 183 5.27 -8.42 7.97
CA LEU A 183 6.02 -7.21 7.67
C LEU A 183 7.53 -7.48 7.71
N GLY A 184 8.26 -6.88 6.76
CA GLY A 184 9.70 -6.85 6.69
C GLY A 184 10.24 -5.44 6.94
N ARG A 185 11.35 -5.33 7.69
CA ARG A 185 12.15 -4.11 7.86
C ARG A 185 13.60 -4.38 7.48
N PHE A 186 14.14 -3.63 6.54
CA PHE A 186 15.50 -3.83 6.01
C PHE A 186 16.11 -2.50 5.55
N PRO A 187 17.46 -2.37 5.55
CA PRO A 187 18.12 -1.19 5.01
C PRO A 187 18.05 -1.18 3.47
N PHE A 188 17.92 -0.01 2.86
CA PHE A 188 18.17 0.13 1.44
C PHE A 188 19.69 0.00 1.17
N VAL A 189 20.05 -0.91 0.28
CA VAL A 189 21.44 -1.09 -0.20
C VAL A 189 21.39 -1.20 -1.71
N ASP A 190 22.02 -0.25 -2.40
CA ASP A 190 22.03 -0.21 -3.85
C ASP A 190 22.63 -1.48 -4.48
N GLY A 191 21.94 -2.03 -5.47
CA GLY A 191 22.29 -3.27 -6.16
C GLY A 191 22.06 -4.57 -5.36
N ALA A 192 21.58 -4.49 -4.11
CA ALA A 192 21.34 -5.68 -3.31
C ALA A 192 20.12 -6.48 -3.78
N ILE A 193 20.16 -7.78 -3.50
CA ILE A 193 19.03 -8.71 -3.64
C ILE A 193 18.74 -9.27 -2.25
N LEU A 194 17.51 -9.08 -1.77
CA LEU A 194 17.03 -9.64 -0.52
C LEU A 194 16.02 -10.77 -0.76
N THR A 195 16.11 -11.78 0.09
CA THR A 195 15.14 -12.88 0.21
C THR A 195 14.51 -12.85 1.61
N PRO A 196 13.44 -13.58 1.90
CA PRO A 196 12.89 -13.70 3.25
C PRO A 196 13.88 -14.20 4.30
N ASP A 197 14.97 -14.87 3.88
CA ASP A 197 16.01 -15.43 4.77
C ASP A 197 17.25 -14.52 4.90
N SER A 198 17.25 -13.36 4.27
CA SER A 198 18.39 -12.41 4.32
C SER A 198 18.67 -11.92 5.74
N PRO A 199 19.94 -11.94 6.21
CA PRO A 199 20.30 -11.58 7.60
C PRO A 199 19.97 -10.13 7.97
N SER A 200 19.93 -9.23 6.98
CA SER A 200 19.57 -7.82 7.16
C SER A 200 18.08 -7.56 7.28
N LEU A 201 17.24 -8.56 6.95
CA LEU A 201 15.80 -8.47 7.05
C LEU A 201 15.33 -8.81 8.47
N ARG A 202 14.60 -7.90 9.11
CA ARG A 202 13.85 -8.17 10.33
C ARG A 202 12.38 -8.34 10.00
N GLN A 203 11.77 -9.40 10.52
CA GLN A 203 10.37 -9.74 10.27
C GLN A 203 9.53 -9.49 11.51
N TYR A 204 8.29 -9.01 11.27
CA TYR A 204 7.30 -8.72 12.32
C TYR A 204 5.96 -9.31 11.91
N ALA A 205 5.37 -10.11 12.79
CA ALA A 205 4.04 -10.72 12.62
C ALA A 205 3.10 -10.26 13.75
N PRO A 206 2.72 -8.97 13.80
CA PRO A 206 1.95 -8.44 14.91
C PRO A 206 0.52 -9.00 14.99
N VAL A 207 -0.01 -9.52 13.90
CA VAL A 207 -1.34 -10.13 13.82
C VAL A 207 -1.20 -11.58 13.37
N PRO A 208 -1.48 -12.56 14.26
CA PRO A 208 -1.43 -13.99 13.91
C PRO A 208 -2.41 -14.33 12.78
N GLY A 209 -1.96 -15.16 11.83
CA GLY A 209 -2.78 -15.61 10.70
C GLY A 209 -3.09 -14.56 9.65
N ALA A 210 -2.47 -13.38 9.74
CA ALA A 210 -2.63 -12.33 8.73
C ALA A 210 -1.94 -12.71 7.42
N ASP A 211 -2.54 -12.26 6.33
CA ASP A 211 -1.94 -12.23 4.99
C ASP A 211 -2.14 -10.87 4.32
N ARG A 212 -1.63 -10.68 3.10
CA ARG A 212 -1.70 -9.42 2.34
C ARG A 212 -1.30 -8.22 3.19
N THR A 213 -0.21 -8.42 3.93
CA THR A 213 0.30 -7.42 4.87
C THR A 213 1.08 -6.36 4.12
N THR A 214 0.84 -5.08 4.43
CA THR A 214 1.61 -3.95 3.89
C THR A 214 1.84 -2.92 4.99
N ALA A 215 2.77 -1.99 4.80
CA ALA A 215 3.11 -0.98 5.79
C ALA A 215 3.18 0.43 5.19
N SER A 216 2.69 1.42 5.94
CA SER A 216 2.85 2.84 5.64
C SER A 216 3.31 3.58 6.90
N THR A 217 4.28 4.48 6.78
CA THR A 217 4.78 5.28 7.90
C THR A 217 4.23 6.70 7.89
N ASP A 218 3.91 7.24 9.07
CA ASP A 218 3.65 8.66 9.28
C ASP A 218 4.90 9.28 9.94
N PRO A 219 5.72 10.00 9.15
CA PRO A 219 6.99 10.55 9.65
C PRO A 219 6.82 11.74 10.60
N VAL A 220 5.62 12.32 10.67
CA VAL A 220 5.33 13.47 11.54
C VAL A 220 4.99 13.02 12.96
N HIS A 221 4.31 11.87 13.09
CA HIS A 221 3.82 11.37 14.37
C HIS A 221 4.52 10.08 14.83
N ASP A 222 5.54 9.64 14.10
CA ASP A 222 6.35 8.44 14.41
C ASP A 222 5.48 7.19 14.59
N THR A 223 4.52 7.02 13.67
CA THR A 223 3.62 5.87 13.64
C THR A 223 3.78 5.06 12.35
N ILE A 224 3.36 3.79 12.43
CA ILE A 224 3.31 2.87 11.31
C ILE A 224 1.95 2.21 11.26
N THR A 225 1.34 2.20 10.09
CA THR A 225 0.09 1.52 9.81
C THR A 225 0.37 0.21 9.09
N MET A 226 -0.14 -0.89 9.60
CA MET A 226 -0.20 -2.17 8.90
C MET A 226 -1.60 -2.37 8.33
N ARG A 227 -1.73 -2.56 7.01
CA ARG A 227 -2.91 -3.17 6.41
C ARG A 227 -2.70 -4.68 6.37
N HIS A 228 -3.71 -5.45 6.70
CA HIS A 228 -3.66 -6.91 6.70
C HIS A 228 -5.04 -7.50 6.44
N ARG A 229 -5.07 -8.77 6.04
CA ARG A 229 -6.30 -9.55 5.88
C ARG A 229 -6.30 -10.71 6.88
N VAL A 230 -7.41 -10.91 7.58
CA VAL A 230 -7.68 -12.08 8.43
C VAL A 230 -9.09 -12.56 8.10
N ASP A 231 -9.27 -13.87 7.91
CA ASP A 231 -10.55 -14.49 7.57
C ASP A 231 -11.27 -13.80 6.38
N GLY A 232 -10.49 -13.38 5.39
CA GLY A 232 -10.99 -12.70 4.20
C GLY A 232 -11.30 -11.21 4.36
N HIS A 233 -11.20 -10.63 5.56
CA HIS A 233 -11.52 -9.25 5.87
C HIS A 233 -10.28 -8.39 6.03
N PHE A 234 -10.22 -7.26 5.31
CA PHE A 234 -9.15 -6.29 5.43
C PHE A 234 -9.36 -5.37 6.63
N ARG A 235 -8.27 -5.12 7.36
CA ARG A 235 -8.21 -4.23 8.51
C ARG A 235 -6.92 -3.40 8.46
N TYR A 236 -6.91 -2.32 9.24
CA TYR A 236 -5.76 -1.45 9.43
C TYR A 236 -5.47 -1.37 10.92
N ALA A 237 -4.23 -1.58 11.31
CA ALA A 237 -3.75 -1.44 12.68
C ALA A 237 -2.64 -0.38 12.73
N LEU A 238 -2.77 0.60 13.63
CA LEU A 238 -1.83 1.70 13.84
C LEU A 238 -0.96 1.41 15.05
N TYR A 239 0.34 1.48 14.87
CA TYR A 239 1.33 1.25 15.94
C TYR A 239 2.20 2.49 16.13
N LEU A 240 2.76 2.68 17.32
CA LEU A 240 3.93 3.54 17.49
C LEU A 240 5.14 2.83 16.88
N LEU A 241 5.80 3.47 15.91
CA LEU A 241 6.91 2.88 15.15
C LEU A 241 8.06 2.42 16.07
N PRO A 242 8.52 3.20 17.08
CA PRO A 242 9.56 2.74 18.00
C PRO A 242 9.16 1.51 18.80
N GLN A 243 7.89 1.39 19.19
CA GLN A 243 7.38 0.26 19.96
C GLN A 243 7.29 -1.01 19.10
N LEU A 244 6.74 -0.91 17.87
CA LEU A 244 6.70 -2.04 16.94
C LEU A 244 8.14 -2.51 16.62
N ARG A 245 9.06 -1.58 16.38
CA ARG A 245 10.48 -1.88 16.16
C ARG A 245 11.12 -2.63 17.34
N ALA A 246 10.71 -2.30 18.57
CA ALA A 246 11.15 -3.00 19.79
C ALA A 246 10.40 -4.33 20.05
N GLY A 247 9.49 -4.75 19.16
CA GLY A 247 8.72 -5.98 19.29
C GLY A 247 7.42 -5.84 20.09
N VAL A 248 6.99 -4.63 20.43
CA VAL A 248 5.70 -4.38 21.10
C VAL A 248 4.60 -4.36 20.03
N VAL A 249 3.83 -5.43 19.95
CA VAL A 249 2.80 -5.65 18.91
C VAL A 249 1.39 -5.18 19.33
N LYS A 250 1.32 -4.18 20.21
CA LYS A 250 0.05 -3.61 20.65
C LYS A 250 -0.32 -2.39 19.80
N PRO A 251 -1.38 -2.44 18.98
CA PRO A 251 -1.82 -1.28 18.21
C PRO A 251 -2.42 -0.21 19.14
N ILE A 252 -2.27 1.07 18.76
CA ILE A 252 -2.92 2.21 19.42
C ILE A 252 -4.30 2.50 18.85
N ALA A 253 -4.60 2.01 17.64
CA ALA A 253 -5.92 2.00 17.02
C ALA A 253 -6.01 0.86 16.00
N GLU A 254 -7.25 0.42 15.74
CA GLU A 254 -7.55 -0.56 14.71
C GLU A 254 -8.92 -0.25 14.10
N VAL A 255 -9.02 -0.30 12.76
CA VAL A 255 -10.27 -0.10 12.03
C VAL A 255 -10.41 -1.12 10.90
N ALA A 256 -11.64 -1.48 10.57
CA ALA A 256 -11.93 -2.28 9.39
C ALA A 256 -11.75 -1.44 8.10
N GLN A 257 -11.45 -2.08 6.99
CA GLN A 257 -11.54 -1.41 5.69
C GLN A 257 -13.01 -1.05 5.42
N PRO A 258 -13.32 0.22 5.11
CA PRO A 258 -14.71 0.62 4.89
C PRO A 258 -15.28 0.02 3.60
N ASP A 259 -16.56 -0.34 3.61
CA ASP A 259 -17.28 -0.95 2.47
C ASP A 259 -17.56 0.05 1.32
N VAL A 260 -17.16 1.32 1.49
CA VAL A 260 -17.40 2.36 0.48
C VAL A 260 -16.43 2.32 -0.71
N LEU A 261 -15.39 1.51 -0.66
CA LEU A 261 -14.47 1.35 -1.78
C LEU A 261 -15.19 0.62 -2.92
N ALA A 262 -15.28 1.29 -4.07
CA ALA A 262 -16.07 0.83 -5.20
C ALA A 262 -15.23 0.31 -6.38
N THR A 263 -13.91 0.56 -6.34
CA THR A 263 -12.95 0.20 -7.39
C THR A 263 -11.74 -0.51 -6.78
N ASP A 264 -10.71 -0.77 -7.57
CA ASP A 264 -9.51 -1.45 -7.09
C ASP A 264 -8.79 -0.58 -6.04
N PHE A 265 -8.49 -1.19 -4.88
CA PHE A 265 -7.70 -0.55 -3.82
C PHE A 265 -6.25 -0.41 -4.29
N GLN A 266 -5.68 0.80 -4.14
CA GLN A 266 -4.39 1.15 -4.73
C GLN A 266 -3.35 1.65 -3.70
N GLY A 267 -3.74 1.87 -2.46
CA GLY A 267 -2.79 2.27 -1.42
C GLY A 267 -3.41 3.05 -0.28
N TYR A 268 -2.58 3.42 0.70
CA TYR A 268 -3.04 4.20 1.86
C TYR A 268 -1.89 4.96 2.52
N ALA A 269 -2.26 6.00 3.28
CA ALA A 269 -1.34 6.72 4.17
C ALA A 269 -2.03 7.09 5.47
N THR A 270 -1.27 7.23 6.55
CA THR A 270 -1.76 7.79 7.81
C THR A 270 -1.14 9.15 8.06
N TYR A 271 -1.97 10.10 8.53
CA TYR A 271 -1.51 11.36 9.07
C TYR A 271 -2.24 11.64 10.39
N GLY A 272 -1.54 11.44 11.48
CA GLY A 272 -2.06 11.59 12.84
C GLY A 272 -3.33 10.78 13.09
N ARG A 273 -4.46 11.47 13.26
CA ARG A 273 -5.76 10.85 13.58
C ARG A 273 -6.57 10.35 12.37
N TYR A 274 -6.00 10.42 11.17
CA TYR A 274 -6.70 10.05 9.93
C TYR A 274 -5.93 9.03 9.11
N LEU A 275 -6.67 8.06 8.61
CA LEU A 275 -6.26 7.12 7.57
C LEU A 275 -6.84 7.59 6.23
N TYR A 276 -6.00 7.66 5.21
CA TYR A 276 -6.37 8.00 3.85
C TYR A 276 -6.19 6.78 2.96
N LEU A 277 -7.21 6.46 2.16
CA LEU A 277 -7.23 5.32 1.24
C LEU A 277 -7.36 5.86 -0.17
N ILE A 278 -6.64 5.28 -1.13
CA ILE A 278 -6.80 5.58 -2.55
C ILE A 278 -7.30 4.34 -3.29
N GLU A 279 -8.26 4.54 -4.16
CA GLU A 279 -8.83 3.54 -5.05
C GLU A 279 -8.95 4.09 -6.46
N GLY A 280 -9.01 3.23 -7.46
CA GLY A 280 -9.22 3.61 -8.86
C GLY A 280 -8.62 2.63 -9.83
N ASN A 281 -8.88 2.89 -11.12
CA ASN A 281 -8.39 2.11 -12.23
C ASN A 281 -7.75 3.03 -13.28
N ALA A 282 -6.91 2.47 -14.13
CA ALA A 282 -6.39 3.18 -15.28
C ALA A 282 -7.50 3.62 -16.24
N PHE A 283 -7.28 4.70 -16.99
CA PHE A 283 -8.18 5.12 -18.05
C PHE A 283 -8.46 4.00 -19.06
N GLY A 284 -9.72 3.85 -19.44
CA GLY A 284 -10.20 2.78 -20.33
C GLY A 284 -10.42 1.43 -19.64
N HIS A 285 -10.21 1.34 -18.31
CA HIS A 285 -10.61 0.21 -17.48
C HIS A 285 -11.96 0.47 -16.81
N THR A 286 -12.57 -0.57 -16.24
CA THR A 286 -13.95 -0.52 -15.70
C THR A 286 -14.18 0.73 -14.84
N GLY A 287 -15.11 1.59 -15.27
CA GLY A 287 -15.53 2.78 -14.53
C GLY A 287 -14.53 3.94 -14.52
N SER A 288 -13.43 3.85 -15.28
CA SER A 288 -12.43 4.90 -15.39
C SER A 288 -12.43 5.51 -16.78
N ASP A 289 -13.35 6.46 -17.00
CA ASP A 289 -13.50 7.12 -18.30
C ASP A 289 -12.89 8.51 -18.29
N ARG A 290 -12.35 8.93 -19.45
CA ARG A 290 -11.89 10.31 -19.66
C ARG A 290 -13.10 11.28 -19.68
N PRO A 291 -12.91 12.51 -19.22
CA PRO A 291 -11.66 13.15 -18.79
C PRO A 291 -11.37 12.98 -17.28
N THR A 292 -12.25 12.44 -16.48
CA THR A 292 -12.16 12.50 -15.01
C THR A 292 -11.53 11.27 -14.38
N GLY A 293 -11.76 10.08 -14.95
CA GLY A 293 -11.39 8.80 -14.34
C GLY A 293 -12.24 8.49 -13.09
N ASN A 294 -11.76 7.52 -12.30
CA ASN A 294 -12.43 7.07 -11.08
C ASN A 294 -11.49 7.01 -9.86
N THR A 295 -10.37 7.75 -9.88
CA THR A 295 -9.46 7.83 -8.73
C THR A 295 -10.11 8.56 -7.58
N VAL A 296 -10.36 7.90 -6.46
CA VAL A 296 -11.00 8.49 -5.28
C VAL A 296 -10.09 8.36 -4.07
N VAL A 297 -9.98 9.43 -3.29
CA VAL A 297 -9.36 9.41 -1.96
C VAL A 297 -10.44 9.44 -0.90
N THR A 298 -10.39 8.48 0.03
CA THR A 298 -11.30 8.34 1.17
C THR A 298 -10.54 8.65 2.46
N ARG A 299 -11.08 9.51 3.34
CA ARG A 299 -10.55 9.80 4.66
C ARG A 299 -11.37 9.08 5.73
N VAL A 300 -10.70 8.32 6.59
CA VAL A 300 -11.27 7.53 7.69
C VAL A 300 -10.68 8.03 9.01
N ARG A 301 -11.52 8.17 10.03
CA ARG A 301 -11.07 8.54 11.37
C ARG A 301 -10.63 7.30 12.15
N TRP A 302 -9.44 7.35 12.76
CA TRP A 302 -8.89 6.21 13.53
C TRP A 302 -9.67 5.85 14.79
N THR A 303 -10.40 6.79 15.41
CA THR A 303 -11.11 6.53 16.68
C THR A 303 -12.26 5.53 16.55
N ASP A 304 -12.89 5.44 15.39
CA ASP A 304 -14.15 4.71 15.22
C ASP A 304 -14.38 4.16 13.81
N GLY A 305 -13.43 4.37 12.88
CA GLY A 305 -13.55 3.91 11.50
C GLY A 305 -14.55 4.68 10.65
N VAL A 306 -15.06 5.83 11.13
CA VAL A 306 -16.02 6.64 10.38
C VAL A 306 -15.34 7.28 9.17
N VAL A 307 -15.98 7.13 7.99
CA VAL A 307 -15.62 7.83 6.77
C VAL A 307 -16.05 9.29 6.87
N GLU A 308 -15.08 10.22 6.94
CA GLU A 308 -15.34 11.66 7.06
C GLU A 308 -15.25 12.43 5.74
N GLY A 309 -14.85 11.79 4.68
CA GLY A 309 -14.78 12.41 3.35
C GLY A 309 -14.38 11.42 2.27
N ARG A 310 -14.91 11.65 1.09
CA ARG A 310 -14.57 10.94 -0.15
C ARG A 310 -14.55 11.93 -1.29
N GLN A 311 -13.48 11.94 -2.07
CA GLN A 311 -13.33 12.93 -3.14
C GLN A 311 -12.69 12.31 -4.38
N LEU A 312 -13.26 12.61 -5.55
CA LEU A 312 -12.67 12.28 -6.83
C LEU A 312 -11.45 13.16 -7.08
N MET A 313 -10.30 12.55 -7.37
CA MET A 313 -9.07 13.25 -7.71
C MET A 313 -9.02 13.52 -9.21
N THR A 314 -8.89 14.80 -9.57
CA THR A 314 -8.83 15.23 -10.98
C THR A 314 -7.46 15.76 -11.39
N VAL A 315 -6.49 15.80 -10.49
CA VAL A 315 -5.12 16.22 -10.81
C VAL A 315 -4.49 15.29 -11.86
N ALA A 316 -3.75 15.85 -12.80
CA ALA A 316 -3.09 15.12 -13.89
C ALA A 316 -4.07 14.32 -14.80
N ASN A 317 -5.26 14.86 -15.09
CA ASN A 317 -6.26 14.25 -15.97
C ASN A 317 -5.83 14.09 -17.43
N ASP A 318 -4.83 14.83 -17.84
CA ASP A 318 -4.26 14.82 -19.18
C ASP A 318 -3.35 13.62 -19.47
N MET A 319 -3.05 12.81 -18.46
CA MET A 319 -2.29 11.56 -18.61
C MET A 319 -3.00 10.56 -19.52
N ARG A 320 -2.23 9.65 -20.17
CA ARG A 320 -2.79 8.64 -21.07
C ARG A 320 -3.41 7.45 -20.33
N PHE A 321 -2.71 6.93 -19.34
CA PHE A 321 -3.09 5.69 -18.64
C PHE A 321 -3.64 5.99 -17.24
N ARG A 322 -2.95 6.80 -16.45
CA ARG A 322 -3.38 7.36 -15.16
C ARG A 322 -3.94 6.33 -14.18
N GLU A 323 -3.25 5.23 -13.97
CA GLU A 323 -3.57 4.27 -12.90
C GLU A 323 -3.07 4.82 -11.56
N PRO A 324 -3.95 5.03 -10.54
CA PRO A 324 -3.48 5.47 -9.22
C PRO A 324 -2.70 4.35 -8.54
N GLU A 325 -1.61 4.72 -7.80
CA GLU A 325 -0.73 3.73 -7.16
C GLU A 325 -0.03 4.33 -5.93
N GLY A 326 -0.29 3.73 -4.77
CA GLY A 326 0.36 4.09 -3.51
C GLY A 326 0.05 5.48 -2.98
N MET A 327 0.26 5.65 -1.68
CA MET A 327 0.15 6.94 -0.96
C MET A 327 1.26 7.08 0.08
N ALA A 328 1.66 8.33 0.38
CA ALA A 328 2.61 8.59 1.45
C ALA A 328 2.45 10.00 2.01
N ILE A 329 3.04 10.25 3.19
CA ILE A 329 3.20 11.60 3.73
C ILE A 329 4.59 12.10 3.38
N GLN A 330 4.63 13.16 2.57
CA GLN A 330 5.83 13.96 2.34
C GLN A 330 5.85 15.15 3.31
N VAL A 331 7.00 15.45 3.87
CA VAL A 331 7.22 16.70 4.60
C VAL A 331 8.05 17.62 3.70
N GLY A 332 7.41 18.66 3.16
CA GLY A 332 8.08 19.61 2.27
C GLY A 332 9.15 20.43 3.00
N ARG A 333 10.00 21.15 2.25
CA ARG A 333 11.11 21.98 2.79
C ARG A 333 10.61 23.05 3.74
N GLY A 334 9.54 23.35 4.07
CA GLY A 334 9.03 24.25 5.12
C GLY A 334 8.43 23.52 6.32
N GLY A 335 8.56 22.19 6.38
CA GLY A 335 7.96 21.36 7.42
C GLY A 335 6.45 21.11 7.21
N ALA A 336 5.86 21.61 6.12
CA ALA A 336 4.44 21.39 5.83
C ALA A 336 4.22 19.96 5.29
N PRO A 337 3.28 19.20 5.86
CA PRO A 337 2.96 17.86 5.37
C PRO A 337 2.16 17.95 4.06
N ARG A 338 2.38 16.95 3.20
CA ARG A 338 1.67 16.73 1.95
C ARG A 338 1.16 15.30 1.91
N LEU A 339 -0.07 15.11 1.49
CA LEU A 339 -0.62 13.81 1.16
C LEU A 339 -0.28 13.51 -0.30
N ALA A 340 0.79 12.75 -0.51
CA ALA A 340 1.27 12.37 -1.83
C ALA A 340 0.64 11.06 -2.30
N PHE A 341 0.45 10.93 -3.61
CA PHE A 341 -0.01 9.71 -4.27
C PHE A 341 0.55 9.61 -5.69
N GLY A 342 0.76 8.38 -6.13
CA GLY A 342 1.36 8.07 -7.42
C GLY A 342 0.34 7.80 -8.50
N PHE A 343 0.78 7.94 -9.75
CA PHE A 343 0.12 7.42 -10.94
C PHE A 343 1.13 6.71 -11.82
N ALA A 344 0.74 5.53 -12.31
CA ALA A 344 1.43 4.91 -13.44
C ALA A 344 0.91 5.51 -14.75
N GLU A 345 1.83 5.70 -15.69
CA GLU A 345 1.58 6.21 -17.03
C GLU A 345 2.26 5.31 -18.08
N THR A 346 1.87 5.40 -19.33
CA THR A 346 2.59 4.80 -20.47
C THR A 346 3.44 5.86 -21.16
N ILE A 347 4.62 5.47 -21.67
CA ILE A 347 5.49 6.39 -22.41
C ILE A 347 4.77 6.93 -23.65
N SER A 348 4.05 6.07 -24.35
CA SER A 348 3.24 6.44 -25.52
C SER A 348 2.07 5.47 -25.71
N ASP A 349 1.22 5.72 -26.70
CA ASP A 349 0.12 4.81 -27.04
C ASP A 349 0.61 3.47 -27.62
N THR A 350 1.84 3.41 -28.11
CA THR A 350 2.47 2.22 -28.72
C THR A 350 3.53 1.59 -27.84
N ASP A 351 4.04 2.29 -26.82
CA ASP A 351 5.02 1.79 -25.86
C ASP A 351 4.34 1.52 -24.52
N SER A 352 4.27 0.25 -24.12
CA SER A 352 3.65 -0.21 -22.89
C SER A 352 4.52 -0.02 -21.63
N HIS A 353 5.78 0.42 -21.78
CA HIS A 353 6.64 0.71 -20.66
C HIS A 353 5.98 1.74 -19.74
N LYS A 354 6.06 1.49 -18.43
CA LYS A 354 5.44 2.35 -17.44
C LYS A 354 6.44 3.38 -16.92
N ILE A 355 5.93 4.58 -16.76
CA ILE A 355 6.58 5.72 -16.11
C ILE A 355 5.70 6.17 -14.97
N ALA A 356 6.25 6.94 -14.05
CA ALA A 356 5.57 7.38 -12.85
C ALA A 356 5.37 8.90 -12.80
N THR A 357 4.24 9.32 -12.25
CA THR A 357 3.93 10.69 -11.89
C THR A 357 3.53 10.72 -10.42
N VAL A 358 4.02 11.69 -9.65
CA VAL A 358 3.62 11.88 -8.24
C VAL A 358 2.90 13.20 -8.09
N CYS A 359 1.73 13.14 -7.47
CA CYS A 359 0.88 14.27 -7.13
C CYS A 359 0.71 14.39 -5.61
N TYR A 360 0.20 15.53 -5.13
CA TYR A 360 -0.05 15.75 -3.71
C TYR A 360 -1.18 16.74 -3.43
N LEU A 361 -1.73 16.64 -2.21
CA LEU A 361 -2.57 17.67 -1.57
C LEU A 361 -1.77 18.25 -0.40
N ASP A 362 -1.82 19.57 -0.17
CA ASP A 362 -1.07 20.25 0.90
C ASP A 362 -1.92 21.21 1.75
N GLN A 363 -3.19 21.39 1.42
CA GLN A 363 -4.09 22.21 2.22
C GLN A 363 -4.61 21.42 3.41
N LEU A 364 -4.45 21.99 4.60
CA LEU A 364 -4.91 21.42 5.85
C LEU A 364 -6.12 22.20 6.40
N THR A 365 -7.07 21.47 6.99
CA THR A 365 -8.21 22.04 7.71
C THR A 365 -8.25 21.49 9.13
N GLY A 366 -8.64 22.30 10.08
CA GLY A 366 -8.63 22.02 11.52
C GLY A 366 -9.72 21.09 12.02
#